data_73eb374e41fe3bbcf73916bea8273b50
#
_entry.id   73eb374e41fe3bbcf73916bea8273b50
#
_cell.length_a   1.000
_cell.length_b   1.000
_cell.length_c   1.000
_cell.angle_alpha   90.00
_cell.angle_beta   90.00
_cell.angle_gamma   90.00
#
_symmetry.space_group_name_H-M   'P 1'
#
loop_
_entity.id
_entity.type
_entity.pdbx_description
1 polymer ?
#
loop_
_entity_poly.entity_id
_entity_poly.type
_entity_poly.pdbx_seq_one_letter_code
_entity_poly.pdbx_strand_id
1 'polypeptide(L)'
;NQPGCYRDVKDTTCTAQFKAKKVNGFDNLKGDVYFLAWTTTPWTLPSNTALCVGPKIEYLAVESFNPYTGIPATYIVAKPLFASLFNPKAAEVAMEDYKPGDKLVPYRVVGECMGTDLVGSEYEQLIPWVNPGEGAFRVIQGDYVTTEDGTGIVHIAPTFGADDAFVAKKAGVPGLTMTTAKGETRPMVDMTGKFFLLEDLDADFVKANVNVEAYKEFAGRFVKNAYDPTLTDQDETLDVAICMMLKQ
;
A
#
# COMPACT_ATOMS: atom_id res chain seq x y z
N ASN A 1 23.66 18.12 -17.92
CA ASN A 1 24.05 17.53 -16.63
C ASN A 1 25.06 18.43 -15.93
N GLN A 2 24.58 19.26 -15.01
CA GLN A 2 25.46 20.09 -14.18
C GLN A 2 25.88 19.32 -12.92
N PRO A 3 27.10 19.52 -12.41
CA PRO A 3 27.56 18.94 -11.17
C PRO A 3 26.57 19.32 -10.02
N GLY A 4 26.12 18.36 -9.24
CA GLY A 4 25.18 18.57 -8.14
C GLY A 4 23.71 18.40 -8.49
N CYS A 5 23.37 18.05 -9.74
CA CYS A 5 21.97 17.76 -10.12
C CYS A 5 21.43 16.44 -9.57
N TYR A 6 22.31 15.54 -9.15
CA TYR A 6 21.96 14.25 -8.56
C TYR A 6 22.50 14.17 -7.15
N ARG A 7 21.62 13.86 -6.22
CA ARG A 7 21.97 13.51 -4.85
C ARG A 7 21.48 12.09 -4.57
N ASP A 8 22.31 11.31 -3.90
CA ASP A 8 21.86 10.04 -3.33
C ASP A 8 20.85 10.37 -2.23
N VAL A 9 19.59 10.03 -2.46
CA VAL A 9 18.53 10.19 -1.49
C VAL A 9 18.23 8.82 -0.90
N LYS A 10 18.25 8.72 0.43
CA LYS A 10 17.87 7.50 1.13
C LYS A 10 16.35 7.37 1.08
N ASP A 11 15.86 6.48 0.22
CA ASP A 11 14.44 6.18 0.13
C ASP A 11 14.06 5.03 1.06
N THR A 12 12.92 5.20 1.74
CA THR A 12 12.31 4.16 2.55
C THR A 12 11.33 3.39 1.68
N THR A 13 11.52 2.07 1.64
CA THR A 13 10.59 1.17 0.95
C THR A 13 9.70 0.44 1.94
N CYS A 14 8.52 0.04 1.49
CA CYS A 14 7.55 -0.66 2.32
C CYS A 14 6.84 -1.72 1.49
N THR A 15 6.72 -2.94 2.04
CA THR A 15 5.78 -3.94 1.55
C THR A 15 4.58 -3.94 2.46
N ALA A 16 3.48 -3.38 1.98
CA ALA A 16 2.26 -3.22 2.75
C ALA A 16 1.37 -4.45 2.60
N GLN A 17 0.66 -4.79 3.67
CA GLN A 17 -0.27 -5.91 3.72
C GLN A 17 -1.70 -5.39 3.71
N PHE A 18 -2.39 -5.58 2.60
CA PHE A 18 -3.78 -5.16 2.42
C PHE A 18 -4.71 -6.32 2.72
N LYS A 19 -5.47 -6.22 3.80
CA LYS A 19 -6.35 -7.29 4.26
C LYS A 19 -7.55 -7.46 3.33
N ALA A 20 -7.70 -8.65 2.76
CA ALA A 20 -8.80 -8.96 1.86
C ALA A 20 -10.13 -9.06 2.60
N LYS A 21 -11.19 -8.52 2.00
CA LYS A 21 -12.59 -8.74 2.40
C LYS A 21 -13.24 -9.80 1.53
N LYS A 22 -12.88 -9.82 0.24
CA LYS A 22 -13.37 -10.76 -0.74
C LYS A 22 -12.23 -11.11 -1.67
N VAL A 23 -11.98 -12.39 -1.90
CA VAL A 23 -10.93 -12.89 -2.79
C VAL A 23 -11.55 -13.64 -3.95
N ASN A 24 -11.29 -13.17 -5.17
CA ASN A 24 -11.60 -13.89 -6.40
C ASN A 24 -10.37 -14.69 -6.83
N GLY A 25 -10.56 -15.74 -7.61
CA GLY A 25 -9.48 -16.51 -8.22
C GLY A 25 -8.92 -17.66 -7.36
N PHE A 26 -9.20 -17.65 -6.07
CA PHE A 26 -8.80 -18.72 -5.15
C PHE A 26 -10.00 -19.24 -4.38
N ASP A 27 -10.08 -20.57 -4.22
CA ASP A 27 -11.10 -21.21 -3.44
C ASP A 27 -10.56 -21.72 -2.11
N ASN A 28 -11.40 -21.68 -1.08
CA ASN A 28 -11.12 -22.30 0.22
C ASN A 28 -9.86 -21.80 0.94
N LEU A 29 -9.50 -20.51 0.76
CA LEU A 29 -8.43 -19.91 1.56
C LEU A 29 -8.86 -19.81 3.02
N LYS A 30 -7.94 -20.15 3.92
CA LYS A 30 -8.20 -20.17 5.37
C LYS A 30 -7.63 -18.95 6.05
N GLY A 31 -8.35 -18.45 7.07
CA GLY A 31 -7.89 -17.34 7.90
C GLY A 31 -7.81 -16.02 7.14
N ASP A 32 -7.01 -15.12 7.66
CA ASP A 32 -6.83 -13.80 7.06
C ASP A 32 -5.97 -13.89 5.80
N VAL A 33 -6.41 -13.20 4.74
CA VAL A 33 -5.72 -13.14 3.46
C VAL A 33 -5.27 -11.70 3.21
N TYR A 34 -4.04 -11.53 2.78
CA TYR A 34 -3.44 -10.23 2.50
C TYR A 34 -2.88 -10.17 1.09
N PHE A 35 -3.19 -9.08 0.39
CA PHE A 35 -2.47 -8.72 -0.84
C PHE A 35 -1.21 -7.96 -0.44
N LEU A 36 -0.06 -8.38 -0.95
CA LEU A 36 1.20 -7.68 -0.68
C LEU A 36 1.51 -6.72 -1.82
N ALA A 37 1.72 -5.46 -1.50
CA ALA A 37 2.12 -4.45 -2.47
C ALA A 37 3.35 -3.69 -1.95
N TRP A 38 4.35 -3.54 -2.82
CA TRP A 38 5.58 -2.84 -2.51
C TRP A 38 5.51 -1.40 -3.01
N THR A 39 6.03 -0.48 -2.21
CA THR A 39 6.11 0.94 -2.58
C THR A 39 7.44 1.55 -2.14
N THR A 40 7.92 2.50 -2.95
CA THR A 40 9.06 3.35 -2.61
C THR A 40 8.62 4.71 -2.07
N THR A 41 7.31 4.95 -2.01
CA THR A 41 6.71 6.21 -1.55
C THR A 41 5.61 5.94 -0.52
N PRO A 42 5.97 5.50 0.71
CA PRO A 42 4.97 5.17 1.74
C PRO A 42 4.00 6.31 2.05
N TRP A 43 4.40 7.57 1.84
CA TRP A 43 3.54 8.72 2.08
C TRP A 43 2.30 8.77 1.17
N THR A 44 2.28 8.01 0.07
CA THR A 44 1.11 7.91 -0.81
C THR A 44 0.11 6.84 -0.36
N LEU A 45 0.49 5.94 0.56
CA LEU A 45 -0.37 4.86 1.04
C LEU A 45 -1.71 5.33 1.63
N PRO A 46 -1.78 6.46 2.36
CA PRO A 46 -3.07 6.99 2.83
C PRO A 46 -4.04 7.36 1.70
N SER A 47 -3.53 7.57 0.49
CA SER A 47 -4.32 7.87 -0.70
C SER A 47 -4.58 6.66 -1.59
N ASN A 48 -4.27 5.45 -1.11
CA ASN A 48 -4.56 4.21 -1.82
C ASN A 48 -6.07 4.05 -2.02
N THR A 49 -6.48 3.72 -3.25
CA THR A 49 -7.88 3.41 -3.56
C THR A 49 -8.04 2.13 -4.38
N ALA A 50 -6.95 1.57 -4.89
CA ALA A 50 -6.97 0.30 -5.61
C ALA A 50 -5.65 -0.42 -5.52
N LEU A 51 -5.67 -1.72 -5.84
CA LEU A 51 -4.50 -2.53 -6.09
C LEU A 51 -4.58 -3.03 -7.54
N CYS A 52 -3.45 -2.95 -8.28
CA CYS A 52 -3.41 -3.31 -9.68
C CYS A 52 -2.59 -4.57 -9.89
N VAL A 53 -3.17 -5.54 -10.59
CA VAL A 53 -2.51 -6.79 -10.97
C VAL A 53 -2.27 -6.83 -12.47
N GLY A 54 -1.26 -7.58 -12.92
CA GLY A 54 -1.05 -7.86 -14.33
C GLY A 54 -1.99 -8.98 -14.81
N PRO A 55 -2.83 -8.76 -15.83
CA PRO A 55 -3.84 -9.74 -16.22
C PRO A 55 -3.24 -11.07 -16.71
N LYS A 56 -2.01 -11.04 -17.24
CA LYS A 56 -1.28 -12.19 -17.75
C LYS A 56 -0.22 -12.74 -16.80
N ILE A 57 -0.11 -12.19 -15.61
CA ILE A 57 0.83 -12.64 -14.59
C ILE A 57 0.16 -13.72 -13.75
N GLU A 58 0.91 -14.77 -13.41
CA GLU A 58 0.46 -15.82 -12.49
C GLU A 58 0.69 -15.37 -11.05
N TYR A 59 -0.28 -15.63 -10.17
CA TYR A 59 -0.25 -15.27 -8.75
C TYR A 59 -0.41 -16.52 -7.89
N LEU A 60 0.24 -16.51 -6.74
CA LEU A 60 0.18 -17.58 -5.75
C LEU A 60 -0.51 -17.10 -4.48
N ALA A 61 -1.26 -18.01 -3.85
CA ALA A 61 -1.68 -17.87 -2.47
C ALA A 61 -0.74 -18.71 -1.60
N VAL A 62 -0.11 -18.07 -0.61
CA VAL A 62 0.94 -18.66 0.21
C VAL A 62 0.54 -18.56 1.69
N GLU A 63 0.31 -19.68 2.33
CA GLU A 63 0.12 -19.73 3.78
C GLU A 63 1.47 -19.55 4.47
N SER A 64 1.52 -18.67 5.47
CA SER A 64 2.71 -18.37 6.25
C SER A 64 2.32 -17.71 7.58
N PHE A 65 3.23 -16.95 8.14
CA PHE A 65 3.02 -16.21 9.38
C PHE A 65 3.49 -14.78 9.20
N ASN A 66 2.82 -13.83 9.86
CA ASN A 66 3.30 -12.47 9.93
C ASN A 66 4.60 -12.46 10.76
N PRO A 67 5.74 -12.02 10.18
CA PRO A 67 7.03 -12.09 10.88
C PRO A 67 7.13 -11.17 12.10
N TYR A 68 6.24 -10.18 12.21
CA TYR A 68 6.23 -9.24 13.34
C TYR A 68 5.32 -9.71 14.48
N THR A 69 4.18 -10.33 14.17
CA THR A 69 3.17 -10.74 15.16
C THR A 69 3.15 -12.24 15.43
N GLY A 70 3.70 -13.06 14.52
CA GLY A 70 3.62 -14.51 14.58
C GLY A 70 2.24 -15.08 14.25
N ILE A 71 1.29 -14.25 13.82
CA ILE A 71 -0.07 -14.68 13.50
C ILE A 71 -0.09 -15.35 12.12
N PRO A 72 -0.77 -16.50 11.96
CA PRO A 72 -0.95 -17.13 10.66
C PRO A 72 -1.67 -16.22 9.67
N ALA A 73 -1.21 -16.21 8.42
CA ALA A 73 -1.79 -15.42 7.34
C ALA A 73 -1.53 -16.08 6.00
N THR A 74 -2.41 -15.79 5.03
CA THR A 74 -2.22 -16.18 3.64
C THR A 74 -1.90 -14.93 2.82
N TYR A 75 -0.83 -15.00 2.02
CA TYR A 75 -0.35 -13.87 1.22
C TYR A 75 -0.52 -14.16 -0.26
N ILE A 76 -0.98 -13.14 -1.00
CA ILE A 76 -1.12 -13.21 -2.46
C ILE A 76 0.02 -12.38 -3.07
N VAL A 77 0.82 -13.03 -3.91
CA VAL A 77 1.99 -12.45 -4.58
C VAL A 77 2.14 -13.04 -5.98
N ALA A 78 2.87 -12.34 -6.86
CA ALA A 78 3.19 -12.85 -8.18
C ALA A 78 4.14 -14.05 -8.09
N LYS A 79 3.84 -15.10 -8.83
CA LYS A 79 4.67 -16.32 -8.86
C LYS A 79 6.12 -16.07 -9.24
N PRO A 80 6.45 -15.24 -10.26
CA PRO A 80 7.86 -14.96 -10.60
C PRO A 80 8.66 -14.28 -9.49
N LEU A 81 7.99 -13.63 -8.55
CA LEU A 81 8.63 -12.90 -7.43
C LEU A 81 8.62 -13.69 -6.12
N PHE A 82 7.99 -14.86 -6.11
CA PHE A 82 7.83 -15.69 -4.93
C PHE A 82 9.17 -15.99 -4.22
N ALA A 83 10.17 -16.40 -4.98
CA ALA A 83 11.47 -16.78 -4.42
C ALA A 83 12.22 -15.62 -3.76
N SER A 84 11.95 -14.37 -4.17
CA SER A 84 12.54 -13.18 -3.58
C SER A 84 11.81 -12.72 -2.31
N LEU A 85 10.56 -13.12 -2.15
CA LEU A 85 9.69 -12.71 -1.03
C LEU A 85 9.69 -13.72 0.11
N PHE A 86 9.86 -14.99 -0.21
CA PHE A 86 9.88 -16.08 0.77
C PHE A 86 11.25 -16.77 0.73
N ASN A 87 11.86 -16.92 1.89
CA ASN A 87 13.20 -17.49 2.00
C ASN A 87 13.20 -18.99 1.63
N PRO A 88 13.90 -19.40 0.55
CA PRO A 88 13.95 -20.82 0.17
C PRO A 88 14.44 -21.77 1.27
N LYS A 89 15.27 -21.26 2.18
CA LYS A 89 15.75 -22.05 3.34
C LYS A 89 14.64 -22.45 4.30
N ALA A 90 13.53 -21.71 4.29
CA ALA A 90 12.38 -22.02 5.13
C ALA A 90 11.40 -23.02 4.50
N ALA A 91 11.64 -23.45 3.24
CA ALA A 91 10.76 -24.37 2.53
C ALA A 91 10.60 -25.74 3.22
N GLU A 92 11.63 -26.18 3.92
CA GLU A 92 11.64 -27.46 4.65
C GLU A 92 11.24 -27.34 6.10
N VAL A 93 11.00 -26.13 6.60
CA VAL A 93 10.53 -25.92 7.97
C VAL A 93 9.04 -26.24 8.04
N ALA A 94 8.65 -27.14 8.95
CA ALA A 94 7.24 -27.47 9.14
C ALA A 94 6.48 -26.28 9.73
N MET A 95 5.25 -26.07 9.27
CA MET A 95 4.39 -24.98 9.77
C MET A 95 4.18 -25.08 11.29
N GLU A 96 4.08 -26.28 11.81
CA GLU A 96 3.87 -26.57 13.24
C GLU A 96 5.08 -26.24 14.09
N ASP A 97 6.28 -26.22 13.50
CA ASP A 97 7.54 -26.00 14.23
C ASP A 97 7.88 -24.51 14.38
N TYR A 98 7.10 -23.63 13.76
CA TYR A 98 7.34 -22.18 13.83
C TYR A 98 6.97 -21.62 15.20
N LYS A 99 7.85 -20.78 15.73
CA LYS A 99 7.62 -19.97 16.94
C LYS A 99 7.85 -18.51 16.62
N PRO A 100 7.02 -17.60 17.15
CA PRO A 100 7.22 -16.16 16.95
C PRO A 100 8.64 -15.74 17.33
N GLY A 101 9.29 -15.01 16.41
CA GLY A 101 10.68 -14.58 16.56
C GLY A 101 11.71 -15.45 15.85
N ASP A 102 11.33 -16.62 15.33
CA ASP A 102 12.22 -17.46 14.52
C ASP A 102 12.63 -16.73 13.24
N LYS A 103 13.90 -16.86 12.86
CA LYS A 103 14.46 -16.22 11.66
C LYS A 103 13.89 -16.79 10.36
N LEU A 104 13.62 -18.09 10.35
CA LEU A 104 13.04 -18.77 9.19
C LEU A 104 11.54 -18.91 9.42
N VAL A 105 10.76 -18.20 8.59
CA VAL A 105 9.30 -18.26 8.63
C VAL A 105 8.85 -19.27 7.58
N PRO A 106 8.26 -20.40 8.00
CA PRO A 106 7.81 -21.41 7.06
C PRO A 106 6.64 -20.93 6.22
N TYR A 107 6.48 -21.53 5.05
CA TYR A 107 5.40 -21.18 4.11
C TYR A 107 4.96 -22.41 3.33
N ARG A 108 3.74 -22.33 2.79
CA ARG A 108 3.18 -23.37 1.92
C ARG A 108 2.32 -22.72 0.83
N VAL A 109 2.61 -23.02 -0.43
CA VAL A 109 1.78 -22.59 -1.55
C VAL A 109 0.48 -23.41 -1.55
N VAL A 110 -0.66 -22.75 -1.51
CA VAL A 110 -1.98 -23.40 -1.42
C VAL A 110 -2.87 -23.13 -2.63
N GLY A 111 -2.45 -22.27 -3.54
CA GLY A 111 -3.22 -21.98 -4.74
C GLY A 111 -2.44 -21.17 -5.77
N GLU A 112 -2.93 -21.19 -7.00
CA GLU A 112 -2.39 -20.45 -8.12
C GLU A 112 -3.54 -19.96 -9.01
N CYS A 113 -3.45 -18.72 -9.51
CA CYS A 113 -4.40 -18.19 -10.49
C CYS A 113 -3.73 -17.16 -11.37
N MET A 114 -4.43 -16.73 -12.42
CA MET A 114 -4.00 -15.60 -13.26
C MET A 114 -4.47 -14.27 -12.65
N GLY A 115 -3.76 -13.18 -12.97
CA GLY A 115 -4.15 -11.86 -12.49
C GLY A 115 -5.58 -11.47 -12.86
N THR A 116 -6.00 -11.84 -14.06
CA THR A 116 -7.37 -11.61 -14.53
C THR A 116 -8.43 -12.23 -13.60
N ASP A 117 -8.11 -13.35 -12.93
CA ASP A 117 -9.01 -14.02 -11.98
C ASP A 117 -9.16 -13.27 -10.65
N LEU A 118 -8.16 -12.46 -10.30
CA LEU A 118 -8.18 -11.65 -9.06
C LEU A 118 -9.01 -10.38 -9.17
N VAL A 119 -9.29 -9.91 -10.38
CA VAL A 119 -10.01 -8.66 -10.61
C VAL A 119 -11.39 -8.70 -9.95
N GLY A 120 -11.73 -7.62 -9.24
CA GLY A 120 -12.98 -7.52 -8.47
C GLY A 120 -12.85 -7.99 -7.04
N SER A 121 -11.71 -8.53 -6.62
CA SER A 121 -11.42 -8.77 -5.21
C SER A 121 -11.49 -7.45 -4.44
N GLU A 122 -11.85 -7.52 -3.17
CA GLU A 122 -12.03 -6.33 -2.32
C GLU A 122 -11.16 -6.45 -1.08
N TYR A 123 -10.70 -5.30 -0.57
CA TYR A 123 -9.86 -5.26 0.62
C TYR A 123 -10.25 -4.10 1.54
N GLU A 124 -9.79 -4.16 2.78
CA GLU A 124 -10.00 -3.09 3.77
C GLU A 124 -9.02 -1.94 3.50
N GLN A 125 -9.48 -0.72 3.72
CA GLN A 125 -8.60 0.46 3.64
C GLN A 125 -7.42 0.29 4.60
N LEU A 126 -6.21 0.41 4.06
CA LEU A 126 -4.97 0.20 4.84
C LEU A 126 -4.80 1.29 5.91
N ILE A 127 -4.99 2.54 5.53
CA ILE A 127 -4.85 3.71 6.40
C ILE A 127 -6.15 4.50 6.36
N PRO A 128 -7.09 4.23 7.27
CA PRO A 128 -8.46 4.77 7.19
C PRO A 128 -8.56 6.19 7.75
N TRP A 129 -7.77 7.12 7.22
CA TRP A 129 -7.82 8.52 7.61
C TRP A 129 -8.91 9.30 6.89
N VAL A 130 -9.11 9.04 5.60
CA VAL A 130 -10.06 9.77 4.76
C VAL A 130 -10.85 8.78 3.92
N ASN A 131 -12.17 8.98 3.86
CA ASN A 131 -13.05 8.17 3.01
C ASN A 131 -13.04 8.71 1.58
N PRO A 132 -12.65 7.92 0.57
CA PRO A 132 -12.62 8.37 -0.83
C PRO A 132 -13.99 8.27 -1.52
N GLY A 133 -14.99 7.67 -0.88
CA GLY A 133 -16.30 7.41 -1.48
C GLY A 133 -16.45 5.98 -1.99
N GLU A 134 -17.54 5.74 -2.70
CA GLU A 134 -17.90 4.41 -3.21
C GLU A 134 -16.99 3.98 -4.37
N GLY A 135 -16.79 2.68 -4.50
CA GLY A 135 -16.03 2.07 -5.60
C GLY A 135 -14.54 1.94 -5.36
N ALA A 136 -14.04 2.35 -4.20
CA ALA A 136 -12.63 2.20 -3.82
C ALA A 136 -12.35 0.82 -3.23
N PHE A 137 -11.05 0.52 -3.04
CA PHE A 137 -10.51 -0.65 -2.36
C PHE A 137 -10.84 -1.96 -3.07
N ARG A 138 -10.60 -1.95 -4.38
CA ARG A 138 -10.78 -3.11 -5.24
C ARG A 138 -9.49 -3.46 -5.98
N VAL A 139 -9.36 -4.73 -6.35
CA VAL A 139 -8.30 -5.18 -7.23
C VAL A 139 -8.72 -4.94 -8.68
N ILE A 140 -7.89 -4.22 -9.41
CA ILE A 140 -8.06 -3.89 -10.83
C ILE A 140 -6.89 -4.43 -11.63
N GLN A 141 -6.95 -4.36 -12.95
CA GLN A 141 -5.88 -4.83 -13.82
C GLN A 141 -5.26 -3.69 -14.63
N GLY A 142 -3.98 -3.85 -14.97
CA GLY A 142 -3.25 -2.92 -15.81
C GLY A 142 -2.05 -3.59 -16.46
N ASP A 143 -1.78 -3.22 -17.70
CA ASP A 143 -0.72 -3.85 -18.50
C ASP A 143 0.69 -3.40 -18.11
N TYR A 144 0.82 -2.34 -17.30
CA TYR A 144 2.12 -1.80 -16.89
C TYR A 144 2.73 -2.50 -15.67
N VAL A 145 2.01 -3.44 -15.04
CA VAL A 145 2.52 -4.19 -13.90
C VAL A 145 3.65 -5.12 -14.35
N THR A 146 4.79 -5.05 -13.65
CA THR A 146 5.97 -5.86 -13.97
C THR A 146 6.26 -6.90 -12.90
N THR A 147 7.13 -7.86 -13.24
CA THR A 147 7.63 -8.88 -12.34
C THR A 147 9.15 -8.77 -12.12
N GLU A 148 9.71 -7.59 -12.40
CA GLU A 148 11.16 -7.34 -12.25
C GLU A 148 11.54 -7.14 -10.78
N ASP A 149 10.68 -6.47 -10.02
CA ASP A 149 10.85 -6.24 -8.59
C ASP A 149 9.49 -6.12 -7.89
N GLY A 150 9.52 -5.99 -6.57
CA GLY A 150 8.31 -5.87 -5.76
C GLY A 150 7.55 -7.18 -5.57
N THR A 151 6.23 -7.11 -5.66
CA THR A 151 5.32 -8.23 -5.37
C THR A 151 4.44 -8.64 -6.56
N GLY A 152 4.48 -7.87 -7.65
CA GLY A 152 3.57 -8.05 -8.79
C GLY A 152 2.17 -7.47 -8.57
N ILE A 153 1.95 -6.81 -7.45
CA ILE A 153 0.72 -6.05 -7.14
C ILE A 153 1.13 -4.62 -6.86
N VAL A 154 0.55 -3.69 -7.61
CA VAL A 154 0.89 -2.26 -7.54
C VAL A 154 -0.16 -1.53 -6.71
N HIS A 155 0.31 -0.81 -5.71
CA HIS A 155 -0.48 0.15 -4.97
C HIS A 155 -0.87 1.33 -5.86
N ILE A 156 -2.15 1.66 -5.91
CA ILE A 156 -2.70 2.72 -6.77
C ILE A 156 -3.17 3.90 -5.92
N ALA A 157 -2.56 5.06 -6.18
CA ALA A 157 -2.97 6.36 -5.62
C ALA A 157 -3.22 7.33 -6.78
N PRO A 158 -4.47 7.41 -7.30
CA PRO A 158 -4.76 8.13 -8.54
C PRO A 158 -4.42 9.62 -8.51
N THR A 159 -4.41 10.23 -7.34
CA THR A 159 -4.08 11.66 -7.18
C THR A 159 -2.59 11.96 -7.29
N PHE A 160 -1.71 10.94 -7.28
CA PHE A 160 -0.26 11.10 -7.27
C PHE A 160 0.47 10.41 -8.42
N GLY A 161 -0.24 9.78 -9.35
CA GLY A 161 0.37 9.13 -10.50
C GLY A 161 -0.53 9.16 -11.72
N ALA A 162 0.04 9.52 -12.89
CA ALA A 162 -0.73 9.57 -14.15
C ALA A 162 -1.19 8.18 -14.60
N ASP A 163 -0.32 7.18 -14.48
CA ASP A 163 -0.67 5.80 -14.81
C ASP A 163 -1.73 5.27 -13.85
N ASP A 164 -1.60 5.60 -12.56
CA ASP A 164 -2.57 5.24 -11.52
C ASP A 164 -3.94 5.86 -11.80
N ALA A 165 -3.96 7.15 -12.17
CA ALA A 165 -5.20 7.84 -12.53
C ALA A 165 -5.89 7.21 -13.74
N PHE A 166 -5.11 6.83 -14.74
CA PHE A 166 -5.61 6.21 -15.97
C PHE A 166 -6.28 4.85 -15.68
N VAL A 167 -5.59 3.95 -14.99
CA VAL A 167 -6.14 2.61 -14.70
C VAL A 167 -7.32 2.68 -13.73
N ALA A 168 -7.28 3.58 -12.77
CA ALA A 168 -8.38 3.78 -11.82
C ALA A 168 -9.64 4.30 -12.54
N LYS A 169 -9.49 5.30 -13.40
CA LYS A 169 -10.60 5.84 -14.18
C LYS A 169 -11.25 4.78 -15.09
N LYS A 170 -10.42 3.98 -15.76
CA LYS A 170 -10.88 2.89 -16.62
C LYS A 170 -11.69 1.85 -15.84
N ALA A 171 -11.31 1.60 -14.59
CA ALA A 171 -11.97 0.62 -13.72
C ALA A 171 -13.11 1.21 -12.87
N GLY A 172 -13.36 2.51 -12.96
CA GLY A 172 -14.40 3.18 -12.18
C GLY A 172 -14.04 3.36 -10.70
N VAL A 173 -12.74 3.42 -10.37
CA VAL A 173 -12.25 3.61 -9.00
C VAL A 173 -11.97 5.10 -8.77
N PRO A 174 -12.49 5.71 -7.68
CA PRO A 174 -12.23 7.12 -7.39
C PRO A 174 -10.81 7.34 -6.89
N GLY A 175 -10.29 8.56 -7.09
CA GLY A 175 -9.12 9.03 -6.36
C GLY A 175 -9.54 9.55 -4.98
N LEU A 176 -8.63 9.51 -4.02
CA LEU A 176 -8.87 10.08 -2.71
C LEU A 176 -8.55 11.57 -2.75
N THR A 177 -9.57 12.41 -2.58
CA THR A 177 -9.44 13.87 -2.62
C THR A 177 -9.94 14.50 -1.32
N MET A 178 -9.44 15.70 -1.05
CA MET A 178 -9.84 16.56 0.07
C MET A 178 -10.60 17.77 -0.47
N THR A 179 -11.54 18.28 0.31
CA THR A 179 -12.21 19.56 0.01
C THR A 179 -11.62 20.62 0.95
N THR A 180 -11.06 21.68 0.34
CA THR A 180 -10.47 22.79 1.11
C THR A 180 -11.54 23.70 1.68
N ALA A 181 -11.15 24.57 2.63
CA ALA A 181 -12.05 25.60 3.20
C ALA A 181 -12.62 26.54 2.15
N LYS A 182 -11.96 26.67 0.99
CA LYS A 182 -12.42 27.46 -0.16
C LYS A 182 -13.33 26.66 -1.11
N GLY A 183 -13.60 25.40 -0.81
CA GLY A 183 -14.42 24.51 -1.65
C GLY A 183 -13.70 23.88 -2.82
N GLU A 184 -12.37 23.97 -2.88
CA GLU A 184 -11.57 23.34 -3.94
C GLU A 184 -11.33 21.86 -3.65
N THR A 185 -11.30 21.04 -4.70
CA THR A 185 -10.93 19.63 -4.62
C THR A 185 -9.43 19.49 -4.83
N ARG A 186 -8.74 18.89 -3.87
CA ARG A 186 -7.28 18.73 -3.87
C ARG A 186 -6.85 17.34 -3.41
N PRO A 187 -5.64 16.88 -3.79
CA PRO A 187 -5.04 15.70 -3.17
C PRO A 187 -4.83 15.91 -1.66
N MET A 188 -4.44 14.86 -0.94
CA MET A 188 -4.14 14.94 0.49
C MET A 188 -2.94 15.86 0.80
N VAL A 189 -2.06 16.06 -0.18
CA VAL A 189 -0.85 16.90 -0.06
C VAL A 189 -1.12 18.25 -0.72
N ASP A 190 -0.79 19.34 -0.01
CA ASP A 190 -0.97 20.70 -0.53
C ASP A 190 0.16 21.11 -1.50
N MET A 191 0.08 22.32 -2.04
CA MET A 191 1.04 22.85 -3.01
C MET A 191 2.45 23.04 -2.43
N THR A 192 2.59 23.06 -1.10
CA THR A 192 3.90 23.18 -0.43
C THR A 192 4.54 21.83 -0.11
N GLY A 193 3.84 20.73 -0.37
CA GLY A 193 4.33 19.38 -0.16
C GLY A 193 4.08 18.82 1.24
N LYS A 194 3.09 19.31 1.94
CA LYS A 194 2.67 18.79 3.26
C LYS A 194 1.25 18.27 3.24
N PHE A 195 0.94 17.34 4.12
CA PHE A 195 -0.44 16.92 4.36
C PHE A 195 -1.25 18.11 4.84
N PHE A 196 -2.44 18.29 4.28
CA PHE A 196 -3.31 19.40 4.66
C PHE A 196 -3.52 19.47 6.17
N LEU A 197 -3.41 20.68 6.71
CA LEU A 197 -3.86 20.98 8.06
C LEU A 197 -5.39 20.91 8.12
N LEU A 198 -5.94 20.42 9.22
CA LEU A 198 -7.39 20.29 9.39
C LEU A 198 -8.11 21.63 9.25
N GLU A 199 -7.50 22.72 9.73
CA GLU A 199 -8.05 24.08 9.62
C GLU A 199 -8.13 24.61 8.19
N ASP A 200 -7.35 24.02 7.25
CA ASP A 200 -7.36 24.41 5.83
C ASP A 200 -8.40 23.61 5.01
N LEU A 201 -9.11 22.69 5.65
CA LEU A 201 -10.14 21.88 5.04
C LEU A 201 -11.54 22.37 5.40
N ASP A 202 -12.51 22.09 4.50
CA ASP A 202 -13.92 22.36 4.75
C ASP A 202 -14.42 21.56 5.95
N ALA A 203 -15.09 22.24 6.89
CA ALA A 203 -15.55 21.63 8.13
C ALA A 203 -16.56 20.49 7.91
N ASP A 204 -17.47 20.64 6.97
CA ASP A 204 -18.46 19.59 6.64
C ASP A 204 -17.80 18.39 6.00
N PHE A 205 -16.83 18.61 5.13
CA PHE A 205 -16.02 17.54 4.55
C PHE A 205 -15.29 16.74 5.64
N VAL A 206 -14.63 17.43 6.56
CA VAL A 206 -13.89 16.80 7.66
C VAL A 206 -14.83 15.96 8.52
N LYS A 207 -15.98 16.52 8.90
CA LYS A 207 -16.96 15.81 9.71
C LYS A 207 -17.49 14.54 9.05
N ALA A 208 -17.71 14.59 7.73
CA ALA A 208 -18.28 13.46 6.98
C ALA A 208 -17.25 12.40 6.58
N ASN A 209 -15.99 12.78 6.34
CA ASN A 209 -15.04 11.93 5.63
C ASN A 209 -13.70 11.70 6.32
N VAL A 210 -13.33 12.47 7.34
CA VAL A 210 -12.00 12.40 7.95
C VAL A 210 -12.06 11.81 9.35
N ASN A 211 -11.24 10.80 9.60
CA ASN A 211 -10.96 10.32 10.95
C ASN A 211 -9.94 11.25 11.60
N VAL A 212 -10.43 12.28 12.28
CA VAL A 212 -9.61 13.34 12.86
C VAL A 212 -8.59 12.80 13.87
N GLU A 213 -9.00 11.86 14.72
CA GLU A 213 -8.12 11.29 15.74
C GLU A 213 -6.91 10.57 15.16
N ALA A 214 -7.08 9.88 14.04
CA ALA A 214 -6.00 9.17 13.37
C ALA A 214 -5.15 10.09 12.49
N TYR A 215 -5.77 11.05 11.81
CA TYR A 215 -5.11 11.93 10.85
C TYR A 215 -4.34 13.08 11.51
N LYS A 216 -4.82 13.61 12.64
CA LYS A 216 -4.27 14.83 13.27
C LYS A 216 -2.78 14.75 13.57
N GLU A 217 -2.26 13.56 13.86
CA GLU A 217 -0.83 13.36 14.16
C GLU A 217 0.06 13.58 12.95
N PHE A 218 -0.50 13.45 11.75
CA PHE A 218 0.22 13.56 10.49
C PHE A 218 -0.11 14.85 9.72
N ALA A 219 -1.18 15.55 10.11
CA ALA A 219 -1.56 16.81 9.48
C ALA A 219 -0.43 17.83 9.56
N GLY A 220 -0.13 18.50 8.45
CA GLY A 220 0.92 19.49 8.36
C GLY A 220 2.34 18.94 8.20
N ARG A 221 2.52 17.63 8.20
CA ARG A 221 3.85 17.03 7.96
C ARG A 221 4.20 17.06 6.48
N PHE A 222 5.44 17.40 6.18
CA PHE A 222 5.95 17.41 4.82
C PHE A 222 6.27 16.00 4.33
N VAL A 223 5.97 15.71 3.07
CA VAL A 223 6.22 14.40 2.46
C VAL A 223 7.72 14.13 2.23
N LYS A 224 8.53 15.20 2.16
CA LYS A 224 9.99 15.13 2.10
C LYS A 224 10.58 16.10 3.11
N ASN A 225 11.60 15.68 3.86
CA ASN A 225 12.27 16.55 4.83
C ASN A 225 12.89 17.78 4.16
N ALA A 226 13.31 17.66 2.91
CA ALA A 226 13.87 18.78 2.15
C ALA A 226 12.90 19.94 1.94
N TYR A 227 11.59 19.71 2.07
CA TYR A 227 10.57 20.76 1.93
C TYR A 227 10.36 21.56 3.22
N ASP A 228 10.87 21.05 4.36
CA ASP A 228 10.77 21.71 5.66
C ASP A 228 12.16 22.25 6.05
N PRO A 229 12.34 23.58 6.13
CA PRO A 229 13.64 24.17 6.46
C PRO A 229 14.10 23.89 7.90
N THR A 230 13.20 23.41 8.77
CA THR A 230 13.54 23.05 10.16
C THR A 230 14.05 21.61 10.31
N LEU A 231 13.93 20.78 9.25
CA LEU A 231 14.33 19.38 9.26
C LEU A 231 15.62 19.15 8.45
N THR A 232 16.35 18.10 8.85
CA THR A 232 17.56 17.65 8.18
C THR A 232 17.40 16.19 7.71
N ASP A 233 18.39 15.69 6.98
CA ASP A 233 18.42 14.27 6.55
C ASP A 233 18.53 13.29 7.74
N GLN A 234 18.83 13.79 8.93
CA GLN A 234 18.92 12.97 10.15
C GLN A 234 17.57 12.84 10.88
N ASP A 235 16.61 13.69 10.55
CA ASP A 235 15.28 13.64 11.17
C ASP A 235 14.44 12.51 10.54
N GLU A 236 13.51 11.97 11.34
CA GLU A 236 12.58 10.95 10.88
C GLU A 236 11.75 11.47 9.70
N THR A 237 11.72 10.72 8.60
CA THR A 237 10.89 11.07 7.44
C THR A 237 9.44 10.66 7.67
N LEU A 238 8.53 11.31 6.93
CA LEU A 238 7.11 10.90 6.93
C LEU A 238 6.95 9.46 6.45
N ASP A 239 7.74 9.01 5.48
CA ASP A 239 7.74 7.63 5.00
C ASP A 239 8.07 6.64 6.12
N VAL A 240 9.08 6.92 6.91
CA VAL A 240 9.45 6.09 8.07
C VAL A 240 8.33 6.09 9.11
N ALA A 241 7.76 7.26 9.41
CA ALA A 241 6.67 7.38 10.39
C ALA A 241 5.46 6.54 9.99
N ILE A 242 5.08 6.56 8.70
CA ILE A 242 3.98 5.76 8.17
C ILE A 242 4.30 4.26 8.24
N CYS A 243 5.51 3.85 7.84
CA CYS A 243 5.93 2.46 7.94
C CYS A 243 5.92 1.96 9.39
N MET A 244 6.37 2.77 10.34
CA MET A 244 6.36 2.41 11.77
C MET A 244 4.94 2.29 12.31
N MET A 245 4.03 3.17 11.89
CA MET A 245 2.61 3.08 12.25
C MET A 245 2.00 1.77 11.76
N LEU A 246 2.31 1.33 10.54
CA LEU A 246 1.76 0.10 9.95
C LEU A 246 2.26 -1.18 10.63
N LYS A 247 3.38 -1.13 11.36
CA LYS A 247 3.92 -2.28 12.12
C LYS A 247 3.20 -2.52 13.44
N GLN A 248 2.38 -1.60 13.87
CA GLN A 248 1.66 -1.69 15.15
C GLN A 248 0.36 -2.49 15.07
#